data_885a18bce7a542a7185a72497ce41d6e
#
_entry.id   885a18bce7a542a7185a72497ce41d6e
#
_cell.length_a   1.000
_cell.length_b   1.000
_cell.length_c   1.000
_cell.angle_alpha   90.00
_cell.angle_beta   90.00
_cell.angle_gamma   90.00
#
_symmetry.space_group_name_H-M   'P 1'
#
loop_
_entity.id
_entity.type
_entity.pdbx_description
1 polymer ?
#
loop_
_entity_poly.entity_id
_entity_poly.type
_entity_poly.pdbx_seq_one_letter_code
_entity_poly.pdbx_strand_id
1 'polypeptide(L)'
;MKAITIKQPWASLIVHGIKDIENRTWPCPKKYLGQRVLIHSSTVPIEMINPNSVFTRQQWDSFSLGFQRKIICGEGYINSAIIGSVEIIDCVINHSSIWAEKGVYNWVLANPILYAKPIKNVRGKLSFWDYPGIKEVKIECPECGSIEIAVEDYTSAPFSTYLHRCNKCEHVIMESEWNIIK
;
A
#
# COMPACT_ATOMS: atom_id res chain seq x y z
N MET A 1 -5.07 11.97 4.98
CA MET A 1 -4.31 10.72 5.19
C MET A 1 -2.82 10.96 4.97
N LYS A 2 -1.94 10.26 5.73
CA LYS A 2 -0.48 10.36 5.50
C LYS A 2 -0.07 9.59 4.26
N ALA A 3 0.92 10.11 3.54
CA ALA A 3 1.54 9.48 2.39
C ALA A 3 3.05 9.40 2.57
N ILE A 4 3.67 8.40 1.95
CA ILE A 4 5.12 8.27 1.81
C ILE A 4 5.47 8.16 0.33
N THR A 5 6.59 8.77 -0.06
CA THR A 5 7.08 8.71 -1.45
C THR A 5 8.14 7.63 -1.58
N ILE A 6 7.91 6.70 -2.49
CA ILE A 6 8.77 5.55 -2.77
C ILE A 6 9.08 5.53 -4.26
N LYS A 7 10.34 5.23 -4.61
CA LYS A 7 10.75 5.08 -6.00
C LYS A 7 10.17 3.79 -6.60
N GLN A 8 9.93 3.81 -7.91
CA GLN A 8 9.69 2.57 -8.63
C GLN A 8 11.00 1.75 -8.77
N PRO A 9 10.97 0.43 -8.84
CA PRO A 9 9.80 -0.46 -8.82
C PRO A 9 9.24 -0.73 -7.42
N TRP A 10 9.92 -0.26 -6.36
CA TRP A 10 9.61 -0.58 -4.96
C TRP A 10 8.18 -0.21 -4.57
N ALA A 11 7.70 0.97 -5.01
CA ALA A 11 6.33 1.39 -4.75
C ALA A 11 5.31 0.38 -5.30
N SER A 12 5.50 -0.09 -6.54
CA SER A 12 4.63 -1.10 -7.15
C SER A 12 4.73 -2.44 -6.44
N LEU A 13 5.95 -2.91 -6.10
CA LEU A 13 6.15 -4.16 -5.37
C LEU A 13 5.42 -4.17 -4.03
N ILE A 14 5.39 -3.04 -3.32
CA ILE A 14 4.71 -2.89 -2.03
C ILE A 14 3.19 -3.00 -2.21
N VAL A 15 2.59 -2.23 -3.11
CA VAL A 15 1.13 -2.23 -3.26
C VAL A 15 0.57 -3.51 -3.88
N HIS A 16 1.43 -4.32 -4.55
CA HIS A 16 1.08 -5.66 -5.00
C HIS A 16 1.32 -6.76 -3.94
N GLY A 17 1.77 -6.39 -2.74
CA GLY A 17 2.02 -7.35 -1.66
C GLY A 17 3.26 -8.22 -1.85
N ILE A 18 4.13 -7.89 -2.81
CA ILE A 18 5.36 -8.66 -3.11
C ILE A 18 6.48 -8.26 -2.15
N LYS A 19 6.61 -6.97 -1.87
CA LYS A 19 7.61 -6.42 -0.96
C LYS A 19 6.92 -5.99 0.34
N ASP A 20 7.23 -6.70 1.41
CA ASP A 20 6.65 -6.54 2.75
C ASP A 20 7.48 -5.64 3.70
N ILE A 21 8.61 -5.11 3.24
CA ILE A 21 9.52 -4.26 4.00
C ILE A 21 9.82 -2.97 3.24
N GLU A 22 9.80 -1.85 3.93
CA GLU A 22 10.39 -0.60 3.44
C GLU A 22 11.65 -0.27 4.24
N ASN A 23 12.80 -0.17 3.56
CA ASN A 23 14.11 0.08 4.18
C ASN A 23 14.36 1.58 4.33
N ARG A 24 14.69 2.03 5.53
CA ARG A 24 14.96 3.45 5.84
C ARG A 24 16.15 3.59 6.77
N THR A 25 16.92 4.66 6.61
CA THR A 25 18.04 5.01 7.52
C THR A 25 17.56 5.58 8.86
N TRP A 26 16.27 5.84 9.01
CA TRP A 26 15.64 6.41 10.19
C TRP A 26 14.43 5.58 10.63
N PRO A 27 14.12 5.50 11.95
CA PRO A 27 13.03 4.68 12.47
C PRO A 27 11.66 5.23 12.06
N CYS A 28 10.67 4.33 11.93
CA CYS A 28 9.30 4.76 11.78
C CYS A 28 8.85 5.49 13.06
N PRO A 29 8.31 6.71 12.96
CA PRO A 29 7.77 7.40 14.14
C PRO A 29 6.63 6.58 14.76
N LYS A 30 6.68 6.37 16.07
CA LYS A 30 5.74 5.52 16.83
C LYS A 30 4.26 5.81 16.51
N LYS A 31 3.92 7.08 16.28
CA LYS A 31 2.54 7.48 15.93
C LYS A 31 2.03 6.94 14.60
N TYR A 32 2.89 6.39 13.75
CA TYR A 32 2.51 5.79 12.47
C TYR A 32 2.53 4.27 12.49
N LEU A 33 2.97 3.65 13.59
CA LEU A 33 2.83 2.21 13.78
C LEU A 33 1.34 1.87 13.98
N GLY A 34 0.89 0.82 13.32
CA GLY A 34 -0.53 0.44 13.24
C GLY A 34 -1.37 1.36 12.35
N GLN A 35 -0.77 2.29 11.61
CA GLN A 35 -1.50 3.21 10.75
C GLN A 35 -1.39 2.84 9.28
N ARG A 36 -2.47 3.05 8.55
CA ARG A 36 -2.49 2.96 7.09
C ARG A 36 -1.92 4.24 6.47
N VAL A 37 -1.01 4.06 5.51
CA VAL A 37 -0.37 5.16 4.76
C VAL A 37 -0.53 4.95 3.27
N LEU A 38 -0.63 6.06 2.54
CA LEU A 38 -0.70 6.06 1.09
C LEU A 38 0.70 5.85 0.50
N ILE A 39 0.77 5.05 -0.54
CA ILE A 39 1.99 4.84 -1.31
C ILE A 39 1.97 5.75 -2.54
N HIS A 40 2.82 6.76 -2.51
CA HIS A 40 3.08 7.65 -3.63
C HIS A 40 4.30 7.16 -4.41
N SER A 41 4.12 6.89 -5.70
CA SER A 41 5.22 6.59 -6.60
C SER A 41 5.95 7.87 -7.01
N SER A 42 7.27 7.87 -6.86
CA SER A 42 8.15 9.01 -7.17
C SER A 42 7.98 9.50 -8.62
N THR A 43 8.37 10.75 -8.87
CA THR A 43 8.41 11.35 -10.21
C THR A 43 9.53 10.82 -11.10
N VAL A 44 10.55 10.20 -10.48
CA VAL A 44 11.69 9.68 -11.24
C VAL A 44 11.24 8.47 -12.04
N PRO A 45 11.32 8.50 -13.39
CA PRO A 45 11.01 7.34 -14.21
C PRO A 45 11.98 6.20 -13.89
N ILE A 46 11.51 4.97 -14.07
CA ILE A 46 12.41 3.83 -14.12
C ILE A 46 13.05 3.85 -15.50
N GLU A 47 14.36 4.00 -15.54
CA GLU A 47 15.15 3.57 -16.68
C GLU A 47 15.18 2.04 -16.71
N MET A 48 15.46 1.43 -17.87
CA MET A 48 15.59 -0.03 -17.98
C MET A 48 16.55 -0.54 -16.89
N ILE A 49 16.02 -1.32 -15.98
CA ILE A 49 16.78 -1.85 -14.86
C ILE A 49 17.43 -3.16 -15.29
N ASN A 50 18.76 -3.26 -15.12
CA ASN A 50 19.38 -4.58 -15.10
C ASN A 50 18.95 -5.30 -13.80
N PRO A 51 18.14 -6.37 -13.87
CA PRO A 51 17.63 -7.03 -12.68
C PRO A 51 18.73 -7.51 -11.74
N ASN A 52 19.85 -7.97 -12.28
CA ASN A 52 20.97 -8.50 -11.51
C ASN A 52 21.72 -7.44 -10.69
N SER A 53 21.55 -6.15 -11.00
CA SER A 53 22.15 -5.07 -10.23
C SER A 53 21.25 -4.55 -9.11
N VAL A 54 19.96 -4.92 -9.12
CA VAL A 54 18.94 -4.35 -8.23
C VAL A 54 18.34 -5.38 -7.29
N PHE A 55 18.21 -6.63 -7.74
CA PHE A 55 17.58 -7.71 -7.00
C PHE A 55 18.56 -8.84 -6.70
N THR A 56 18.43 -9.43 -5.53
CA THR A 56 19.05 -10.74 -5.25
C THR A 56 18.36 -11.82 -6.07
N ARG A 57 19.02 -12.97 -6.26
CA ARG A 57 18.44 -14.10 -6.95
C ARG A 57 17.11 -14.54 -6.31
N GLN A 58 17.05 -14.59 -4.97
CA GLN A 58 15.87 -14.98 -4.23
C GLN A 58 14.71 -14.00 -4.44
N GLN A 59 14.98 -12.69 -4.46
CA GLN A 59 13.97 -11.67 -4.77
C GLN A 59 13.47 -11.82 -6.21
N TRP A 60 14.37 -12.03 -7.16
CA TRP A 60 14.01 -12.20 -8.56
C TRP A 60 13.15 -13.42 -8.82
N ASP A 61 13.50 -14.55 -8.21
CA ASP A 61 12.76 -15.81 -8.35
C ASP A 61 11.37 -15.75 -7.66
N SER A 62 11.11 -14.80 -6.77
CA SER A 62 9.80 -14.57 -6.16
C SER A 62 8.80 -13.89 -7.08
N PHE A 63 9.24 -13.32 -8.20
CA PHE A 63 8.34 -12.63 -9.14
C PHE A 63 7.69 -13.60 -10.13
N SER A 64 6.41 -13.33 -10.44
CA SER A 64 5.79 -13.97 -11.60
C SER A 64 6.48 -13.54 -12.91
N LEU A 65 6.42 -14.38 -13.95
CA LEU A 65 6.99 -14.06 -15.27
C LEU A 65 6.47 -12.71 -15.83
N GLY A 66 5.19 -12.42 -15.62
CA GLY A 66 4.57 -11.17 -16.05
C GLY A 66 5.18 -9.96 -15.31
N PHE A 67 5.50 -10.12 -14.01
CA PHE A 67 6.12 -9.06 -13.23
C PHE A 67 7.59 -8.86 -13.60
N GLN A 68 8.34 -9.96 -13.83
CA GLN A 68 9.71 -9.90 -14.34
C GLN A 68 9.78 -9.13 -15.66
N ARG A 69 8.86 -9.42 -16.60
CA ARG A 69 8.77 -8.71 -17.87
C ARG A 69 8.54 -7.21 -17.68
N LYS A 70 7.61 -6.82 -16.80
CA LYS A 70 7.36 -5.40 -16.48
C LYS A 70 8.61 -4.69 -15.98
N ILE A 71 9.39 -5.36 -15.09
CA ILE A 71 10.63 -4.81 -14.56
C ILE A 71 11.67 -4.60 -15.67
N ILE A 72 11.87 -5.61 -16.53
CA ILE A 72 12.86 -5.57 -17.62
C ILE A 72 12.50 -4.48 -18.64
N CYS A 73 11.24 -4.41 -19.05
CA CYS A 73 10.80 -3.46 -20.07
C CYS A 73 10.59 -2.04 -19.52
N GLY A 74 10.56 -1.86 -18.19
CA GLY A 74 10.18 -0.57 -17.57
C GLY A 74 8.73 -0.17 -17.83
N GLU A 75 7.89 -1.09 -18.31
CA GLU A 75 6.52 -0.83 -18.73
C GLU A 75 5.52 -0.93 -17.57
N GLY A 76 4.44 -0.17 -17.68
CA GLY A 76 3.30 -0.27 -16.77
C GLY A 76 3.52 0.39 -15.40
N TYR A 77 4.63 1.07 -15.18
CA TYR A 77 4.84 1.85 -13.97
C TYR A 77 4.17 3.22 -14.08
N ILE A 78 3.41 3.54 -13.05
CA ILE A 78 2.80 4.87 -12.92
C ILE A 78 3.68 5.68 -11.96
N ASN A 79 4.16 6.83 -12.41
CA ASN A 79 4.95 7.78 -11.62
C ASN A 79 4.12 9.00 -11.24
N SER A 80 4.58 9.78 -10.27
CA SER A 80 3.90 10.97 -9.77
C SER A 80 2.44 10.71 -9.38
N ALA A 81 2.18 9.60 -8.71
CA ALA A 81 0.83 9.17 -8.40
C ALA A 81 0.73 8.47 -7.04
N ILE A 82 -0.42 8.56 -6.40
CA ILE A 82 -0.80 7.66 -5.32
C ILE A 82 -1.38 6.41 -5.97
N ILE A 83 -0.70 5.28 -5.79
CA ILE A 83 -1.00 4.02 -6.47
C ILE A 83 -1.65 2.98 -5.56
N GLY A 84 -1.68 3.25 -4.25
CA GLY A 84 -2.25 2.33 -3.28
C GLY A 84 -1.97 2.76 -1.85
N SER A 85 -2.16 1.84 -0.91
CA SER A 85 -1.89 2.05 0.51
C SER A 85 -1.44 0.76 1.19
N VAL A 86 -0.79 0.89 2.35
CA VAL A 86 -0.36 -0.22 3.20
C VAL A 86 -0.48 0.19 4.67
N GLU A 87 -0.45 -0.78 5.57
CA GLU A 87 -0.28 -0.55 7.00
C GLU A 87 1.18 -0.73 7.40
N ILE A 88 1.69 0.14 8.26
CA ILE A 88 3.02 -0.03 8.87
C ILE A 88 2.78 -0.69 10.22
N ILE A 89 3.02 -1.98 10.33
CA ILE A 89 2.69 -2.75 11.54
C ILE A 89 3.84 -2.83 12.54
N ASP A 90 5.10 -2.67 12.08
CA ASP A 90 6.27 -2.72 12.95
C ASP A 90 7.45 -1.96 12.31
N CYS A 91 8.51 -1.74 13.11
CA CYS A 91 9.77 -1.14 12.67
C CYS A 91 10.93 -1.76 13.45
N VAL A 92 11.68 -2.61 12.80
CA VAL A 92 12.78 -3.39 13.41
C VAL A 92 14.08 -3.22 12.63
N ILE A 93 15.18 -3.75 13.15
CA ILE A 93 16.47 -3.84 12.45
C ILE A 93 16.75 -5.31 12.17
N ASN A 94 17.25 -5.63 10.98
CA ASN A 94 17.60 -6.99 10.55
C ASN A 94 16.39 -7.96 10.54
N HIS A 95 15.27 -7.54 9.97
CA HIS A 95 14.12 -8.40 9.75
C HIS A 95 14.48 -9.62 8.88
N SER A 96 13.79 -10.74 9.04
CA SER A 96 14.07 -11.99 8.31
C SER A 96 13.57 -12.02 6.86
N SER A 97 12.76 -11.05 6.44
CA SER A 97 12.28 -10.97 5.05
C SER A 97 13.43 -10.86 4.06
N ILE A 98 13.25 -11.45 2.88
CA ILE A 98 14.18 -11.30 1.75
C ILE A 98 14.33 -9.86 1.26
N TRP A 99 13.40 -8.96 1.66
CA TRP A 99 13.37 -7.55 1.32
C TRP A 99 14.08 -6.65 2.34
N ALA A 100 14.49 -7.21 3.48
CA ALA A 100 15.14 -6.46 4.54
C ALA A 100 16.62 -6.22 4.22
N GLU A 101 17.04 -4.96 4.25
CA GLU A 101 18.45 -4.58 4.20
C GLU A 101 19.03 -4.60 5.62
N LYS A 102 20.25 -5.14 5.75
CA LYS A 102 20.94 -5.20 7.04
C LYS A 102 21.44 -3.82 7.49
N GLY A 103 21.36 -3.58 8.80
CA GLY A 103 21.93 -2.37 9.41
C GLY A 103 21.08 -1.10 9.23
N VAL A 104 19.88 -1.23 8.66
CA VAL A 104 18.91 -0.13 8.54
C VAL A 104 17.58 -0.51 9.18
N TYR A 105 16.70 0.48 9.34
CA TYR A 105 15.35 0.24 9.84
C TYR A 105 14.49 -0.39 8.76
N ASN A 106 13.90 -1.52 9.08
CA ASN A 106 12.98 -2.26 8.24
C ASN A 106 11.56 -1.99 8.74
N TRP A 107 10.81 -1.16 8.04
CA TRP A 107 9.40 -0.94 8.34
C TRP A 107 8.61 -2.10 7.79
N VAL A 108 7.94 -2.84 8.67
CA VAL A 108 7.15 -4.02 8.31
C VAL A 108 5.80 -3.57 7.81
N LEU A 109 5.46 -3.97 6.59
CA LEU A 109 4.26 -3.57 5.87
C LEU A 109 3.27 -4.73 5.80
N ALA A 110 1.99 -4.42 5.95
CA ALA A 110 0.90 -5.38 5.85
C ALA A 110 -0.31 -4.79 5.11
N ASN A 111 -1.26 -5.64 4.80
CA ASN A 111 -2.56 -5.28 4.22
C ASN A 111 -2.44 -4.30 3.02
N PRO A 112 -1.65 -4.65 1.98
CA PRO A 112 -1.48 -3.82 0.81
C PRO A 112 -2.79 -3.69 0.04
N ILE A 113 -3.07 -2.47 -0.44
CA ILE A 113 -4.21 -2.19 -1.33
C ILE A 113 -3.67 -1.50 -2.58
N LEU A 114 -3.82 -2.15 -3.73
CA LEU A 114 -3.58 -1.55 -5.03
C LEU A 114 -4.83 -0.79 -5.47
N TYR A 115 -4.68 0.47 -5.85
CA TYR A 115 -5.82 1.26 -6.34
C TYR A 115 -6.11 0.96 -7.80
N ALA A 116 -7.34 0.54 -8.11
CA ALA A 116 -7.79 0.31 -9.49
C ALA A 116 -7.68 1.59 -10.36
N LYS A 117 -7.86 2.76 -9.74
CA LYS A 117 -7.69 4.07 -10.37
C LYS A 117 -6.67 4.90 -9.59
N PRO A 118 -5.38 4.86 -9.95
CA PRO A 118 -4.35 5.67 -9.33
C PRO A 118 -4.64 7.16 -9.42
N ILE A 119 -4.32 7.91 -8.37
CA ILE A 119 -4.47 9.36 -8.35
C ILE A 119 -3.20 9.96 -8.95
N LYS A 120 -3.29 10.37 -10.21
CA LYS A 120 -2.16 10.88 -11.00
C LYS A 120 -1.87 12.36 -10.72
N ASN A 121 -0.71 12.82 -11.20
CA ASN A 121 -0.27 14.21 -11.11
C ASN A 121 -0.13 14.73 -9.67
N VAL A 122 0.25 13.84 -8.76
CA VAL A 122 0.52 14.18 -7.37
C VAL A 122 2.00 14.48 -7.20
N ARG A 123 2.32 15.64 -6.63
CA ARG A 123 3.70 15.97 -6.28
C ARG A 123 4.07 15.32 -4.95
N GLY A 124 5.05 14.42 -4.96
CA GLY A 124 5.59 13.79 -3.76
C GLY A 124 6.39 14.75 -2.88
N LYS A 125 6.51 14.39 -1.59
CA LYS A 125 7.33 15.11 -0.63
C LYS A 125 8.23 14.11 0.12
N LEU A 126 9.23 14.63 0.82
CA LEU A 126 10.10 13.82 1.68
C LEU A 126 9.38 13.39 2.95
N SER A 127 9.79 12.26 3.54
CA SER A 127 9.25 11.70 4.77
C SER A 127 7.74 11.44 4.69
N PHE A 128 7.03 11.46 5.82
CA PHE A 128 5.57 11.42 5.86
C PHE A 128 5.00 12.81 5.56
N TRP A 129 4.01 12.85 4.69
CA TRP A 129 3.35 14.10 4.33
C TRP A 129 1.83 13.93 4.23
N ASP A 130 1.10 15.04 4.40
CA ASP A 130 -0.36 15.02 4.33
C ASP A 130 -0.84 15.09 2.89
N TYR A 131 -1.64 14.12 2.48
CA TYR A 131 -2.42 14.17 1.25
C TYR A 131 -3.88 14.54 1.58
N PRO A 132 -4.35 15.71 1.17
CA PRO A 132 -5.67 16.21 1.55
C PRO A 132 -6.82 15.54 0.79
N GLY A 133 -6.53 14.91 -0.36
CA GLY A 133 -7.55 14.40 -1.27
C GLY A 133 -8.27 13.12 -0.83
N ILE A 134 -7.70 12.37 0.13
CA ILE A 134 -8.37 11.19 0.71
C ILE A 134 -8.66 11.49 2.17
N LYS A 135 -9.92 11.74 2.46
CA LYS A 135 -10.44 11.69 3.82
C LYS A 135 -10.69 10.23 4.17
N GLU A 136 -10.31 9.79 5.35
CA GLU A 136 -10.84 8.53 5.88
C GLU A 136 -12.37 8.68 5.93
N VAL A 137 -13.03 7.90 5.11
CA VAL A 137 -14.48 7.79 5.16
C VAL A 137 -14.77 6.78 6.25
N LYS A 138 -15.29 7.24 7.38
CA LYS A 138 -15.86 6.36 8.39
C LYS A 138 -17.31 6.10 8.03
N ILE A 139 -17.66 4.84 7.91
CA ILE A 139 -19.03 4.41 7.67
C ILE A 139 -19.65 4.15 9.04
N GLU A 140 -20.80 4.74 9.30
CA GLU A 140 -21.61 4.45 10.47
C GLU A 140 -22.65 3.40 10.10
N CYS A 141 -22.81 2.39 10.95
CA CYS A 141 -23.84 1.38 10.76
C CYS A 141 -25.23 2.02 10.89
N PRO A 142 -26.13 1.87 9.90
CA PRO A 142 -27.46 2.48 9.93
C PRO A 142 -28.34 1.90 11.04
N GLU A 143 -28.09 0.66 11.48
CA GLU A 143 -28.92 -0.03 12.49
C GLU A 143 -28.53 0.32 13.92
N CYS A 144 -27.23 0.46 14.23
CA CYS A 144 -26.78 0.62 15.62
C CYS A 144 -25.83 1.79 15.87
N GLY A 145 -25.51 2.59 14.86
CA GLY A 145 -24.62 3.75 14.96
C GLY A 145 -23.15 3.41 15.23
N SER A 146 -22.74 2.14 15.15
CA SER A 146 -21.35 1.75 15.36
C SER A 146 -20.49 2.15 14.17
N ILE A 147 -19.26 2.59 14.43
CA ILE A 147 -18.23 2.86 13.43
C ILE A 147 -17.24 1.71 13.28
N GLU A 148 -17.42 0.63 14.03
CA GLU A 148 -16.60 -0.58 13.96
C GLU A 148 -17.11 -1.46 12.82
N ILE A 149 -16.63 -1.17 11.60
CA ILE A 149 -17.07 -1.84 10.38
C ILE A 149 -15.91 -2.72 9.86
N ALA A 150 -16.17 -4.02 9.72
CA ALA A 150 -15.31 -4.94 9.01
C ALA A 150 -15.54 -4.83 7.49
N VAL A 151 -14.48 -4.88 6.72
CA VAL A 151 -14.54 -4.97 5.26
C VAL A 151 -14.09 -6.36 4.87
N GLU A 152 -15.00 -7.14 4.33
CA GLU A 152 -14.74 -8.50 3.84
C GLU A 152 -14.58 -8.46 2.33
N ASP A 153 -13.53 -9.10 1.81
CA ASP A 153 -13.27 -9.19 0.38
C ASP A 153 -13.92 -10.46 -0.19
N TYR A 154 -14.94 -10.29 -1.00
CA TYR A 154 -15.62 -11.35 -1.74
C TYR A 154 -15.24 -11.34 -3.22
N THR A 155 -13.96 -11.09 -3.51
CA THR A 155 -13.50 -11.02 -4.90
C THR A 155 -13.64 -12.36 -5.58
N SER A 156 -14.61 -12.47 -6.48
CA SER A 156 -14.64 -13.49 -7.54
C SER A 156 -14.25 -12.83 -8.84
N ALA A 157 -13.15 -13.30 -9.46
CA ALA A 157 -12.74 -12.76 -10.74
C ALA A 157 -13.90 -12.81 -11.77
N PRO A 158 -14.17 -11.74 -12.57
CA PRO A 158 -13.34 -10.55 -12.76
C PRO A 158 -13.71 -9.32 -11.88
N PHE A 159 -14.60 -9.48 -10.91
CA PHE A 159 -15.15 -8.37 -10.14
C PHE A 159 -14.64 -8.38 -8.70
N SER A 160 -14.08 -7.25 -8.24
CA SER A 160 -13.79 -7.03 -6.82
C SER A 160 -15.08 -6.59 -6.14
N THR A 161 -15.55 -7.38 -5.19
CA THR A 161 -16.73 -7.07 -4.40
C THR A 161 -16.33 -7.00 -2.93
N TYR A 162 -16.61 -5.88 -2.29
CA TYR A 162 -16.36 -5.68 -0.87
C TYR A 162 -17.68 -5.64 -0.11
N LEU A 163 -17.74 -6.35 1.00
CA LEU A 163 -18.87 -6.35 1.90
C LEU A 163 -18.49 -5.61 3.18
N HIS A 164 -19.29 -4.68 3.60
CA HIS A 164 -19.12 -3.97 4.86
C HIS A 164 -20.06 -4.56 5.91
N ARG A 165 -19.49 -5.10 6.99
CA ARG A 165 -20.25 -5.70 8.09
C ARG A 165 -19.99 -4.97 9.39
N CYS A 166 -21.03 -4.63 10.12
CA CYS A 166 -20.90 -4.05 11.44
C CYS A 166 -20.46 -5.10 12.46
N ASN A 167 -19.34 -4.84 13.16
CA ASN A 167 -18.84 -5.77 14.20
C ASN A 167 -19.71 -5.82 15.45
N LYS A 168 -20.62 -4.84 15.64
CA LYS A 168 -21.47 -4.77 16.83
C LYS A 168 -22.80 -5.48 16.66
N CYS A 169 -23.46 -5.36 15.51
CA CYS A 169 -24.81 -5.93 15.29
C CYS A 169 -24.88 -6.87 14.08
N GLU A 170 -23.74 -7.14 13.45
CA GLU A 170 -23.58 -8.03 12.28
C GLU A 170 -24.36 -7.59 11.03
N HIS A 171 -24.99 -6.40 11.05
CA HIS A 171 -25.68 -5.86 9.89
C HIS A 171 -24.73 -5.69 8.71
N VAL A 172 -25.15 -6.17 7.54
CA VAL A 172 -24.45 -6.00 6.26
C VAL A 172 -24.86 -4.67 5.66
N ILE A 173 -23.92 -3.75 5.55
CA ILE A 173 -24.17 -2.37 5.10
C ILE A 173 -24.03 -2.31 3.58
N MET A 174 -25.11 -2.00 2.89
CA MET A 174 -25.13 -1.81 1.45
C MET A 174 -24.57 -0.42 1.08
N GLU A 175 -24.00 -0.28 -0.13
CA GLU A 175 -23.48 1.03 -0.59
C GLU A 175 -24.52 2.16 -0.53
N SER A 176 -25.78 1.84 -0.75
CA SER A 176 -26.91 2.78 -0.65
C SER A 176 -27.21 3.26 0.78
N GLU A 177 -26.71 2.55 1.78
CA GLU A 177 -26.92 2.81 3.21
C GLU A 177 -25.73 3.52 3.86
N TRP A 178 -24.70 3.84 3.12
CA TRP A 178 -23.49 4.47 3.66
C TRP A 178 -23.79 5.83 4.26
N ASN A 179 -23.76 5.88 5.58
CA ASN A 179 -23.76 7.13 6.33
C ASN A 179 -22.31 7.54 6.59
N ILE A 180 -21.82 8.48 5.78
CA ILE A 180 -20.42 8.95 5.83
C ILE A 180 -20.30 10.01 6.91
N ILE A 181 -19.61 9.69 7.99
CA ILE A 181 -19.25 10.66 9.03
C ILE A 181 -18.03 11.45 8.57
N LYS A 182 -18.15 12.79 8.58
CA LYS A 182 -17.07 13.73 8.20
C LYS A 182 -16.12 14.00 9.36
#